data_c1e7b514776bc8737a8641bf8e4faace
#
_entry.id   c1e7b514776bc8737a8641bf8e4faace
#
_cell.length_a   1.000
_cell.length_b   1.000
_cell.length_c   1.000
_cell.angle_alpha   90.00
_cell.angle_beta   90.00
_cell.angle_gamma   90.00
#
_symmetry.space_group_name_H-M   'P 1'
#
loop_
_entity.id
_entity.type
_entity.pdbx_description
1 polymer ?
#
loop_
_entity_poly.entity_id
_entity_poly.type
_entity_poly.pdbx_seq_one_letter_code
_entity_poly.pdbx_strand_id
1 'polypeptide(L)'
;MLLYLLRHAEAVDHAESDAVRELTDKGVAQAHKVGKYCRKNGLIPAIILTSPLKRAEQTARIVAKEIPNAEFIVEPTLRAGMQPETALEELRAFSNFKSLMLVGHEPDFSLLAAHLLGTPLREIFHLRKASLTALELDALRPGVATLQFSIPSKLM
;
A
#
# COMPACT_ATOMS: atom_id res chain seq x y z
N MET A 1 -4.44 -7.44 -13.65
CA MET A 1 -4.07 -6.17 -13.00
C MET A 1 -3.08 -6.45 -11.88
N LEU A 2 -2.02 -5.65 -11.76
CA LEU A 2 -1.11 -5.73 -10.61
C LEU A 2 -1.57 -4.77 -9.50
N LEU A 3 -1.70 -5.28 -8.29
CA LEU A 3 -2.03 -4.51 -7.10
C LEU A 3 -0.86 -4.55 -6.12
N TYR A 4 -0.27 -3.39 -5.86
CA TYR A 4 0.77 -3.23 -4.86
C TYR A 4 0.16 -2.72 -3.54
N LEU A 5 0.41 -3.42 -2.45
CA LEU A 5 0.06 -2.99 -1.10
C LEU A 5 1.32 -2.51 -0.40
N LEU A 6 1.40 -1.24 -0.10
CA LEU A 6 2.50 -0.61 0.63
C LEU A 6 2.00 -0.14 1.99
N ARG A 7 2.40 -0.82 3.06
CA ARG A 7 2.15 -0.29 4.39
C ARG A 7 2.96 0.98 4.60
N HIS A 8 2.35 2.03 5.20
CA HIS A 8 3.06 3.26 5.52
C HIS A 8 4.40 3.00 6.25
N ALA A 9 5.38 3.87 6.05
CA ALA A 9 6.68 3.80 6.69
C ALA A 9 6.60 4.14 8.20
N GLU A 10 7.71 4.02 8.90
CA GLU A 10 7.75 4.30 10.34
C GLU A 10 7.32 5.73 10.65
N ALA A 11 6.40 5.87 11.60
CA ALA A 11 5.84 7.15 12.05
C ALA A 11 6.06 7.31 13.55
N VAL A 12 6.04 8.56 14.02
CA VAL A 12 6.11 8.88 15.45
C VAL A 12 4.97 8.20 16.21
N ASP A 13 5.23 7.80 17.45
CA ASP A 13 4.23 7.10 18.25
C ASP A 13 3.19 8.06 18.87
N HIS A 14 3.56 9.32 19.08
CA HIS A 14 2.73 10.34 19.72
C HIS A 14 2.61 11.59 18.85
N ALA A 15 1.39 12.12 18.76
CA ALA A 15 1.03 13.39 18.17
C ALA A 15 -0.30 13.85 18.77
N GLU A 16 -0.81 15.01 18.39
CA GLU A 16 -2.10 15.54 18.86
C GLU A 16 -3.27 14.58 18.55
N SER A 17 -3.16 13.85 17.45
CA SER A 17 -4.09 12.78 17.09
C SER A 17 -3.39 11.72 16.21
N ASP A 18 -3.99 10.53 16.07
CA ASP A 18 -3.47 9.50 15.18
C ASP A 18 -3.39 9.97 13.72
N ALA A 19 -4.30 10.85 13.31
CA ALA A 19 -4.39 11.34 11.93
C ALA A 19 -3.18 12.15 11.49
N VAL A 20 -2.58 12.91 12.41
CA VAL A 20 -1.47 13.84 12.13
C VAL A 20 -0.08 13.29 12.49
N ARG A 21 0.02 12.01 12.85
CA ARG A 21 1.31 11.35 13.11
C ARG A 21 2.15 11.34 11.84
N GLU A 22 3.31 11.98 11.90
CA GLU A 22 4.24 12.08 10.78
C GLU A 22 5.25 10.94 10.75
N LEU A 23 5.93 10.78 9.62
CA LEU A 23 7.04 9.85 9.51
C LEU A 23 8.21 10.31 10.41
N THR A 24 8.92 9.34 10.98
CA THR A 24 10.25 9.56 11.55
C THR A 24 11.28 9.72 10.44
N ASP A 25 12.50 10.20 10.76
CA ASP A 25 13.62 10.24 9.80
C ASP A 25 13.88 8.85 9.20
N LYS A 26 13.77 7.80 10.01
CA LYS A 26 13.88 6.42 9.55
C LYS A 26 12.73 6.05 8.61
N GLY A 27 11.50 6.51 8.88
CA GLY A 27 10.36 6.32 8.00
C GLY A 27 10.55 7.01 6.65
N VAL A 28 11.06 8.23 6.64
CA VAL A 28 11.42 8.95 5.42
C VAL A 28 12.45 8.17 4.60
N ALA A 29 13.52 7.69 5.25
CA ALA A 29 14.53 6.86 4.57
C ALA A 29 13.95 5.54 4.03
N GLN A 30 13.04 4.89 4.77
CA GLN A 30 12.32 3.70 4.31
C GLN A 30 11.49 4.00 3.05
N ALA A 31 10.73 5.09 3.03
CA ALA A 31 9.90 5.45 1.88
C ALA A 31 10.75 5.74 0.62
N HIS A 32 11.86 6.47 0.76
CA HIS A 32 12.82 6.67 -0.33
C HIS A 32 13.38 5.34 -0.86
N LYS A 33 13.72 4.42 0.05
CA LYS A 33 14.24 3.10 -0.32
C LYS A 33 13.22 2.29 -1.14
N VAL A 34 11.95 2.30 -0.72
CA VAL A 34 10.86 1.66 -1.47
C VAL A 34 10.71 2.27 -2.87
N GLY A 35 10.66 3.59 -2.98
CA GLY A 35 10.52 4.26 -4.27
C GLY A 35 11.68 3.95 -5.23
N LYS A 36 12.93 3.99 -4.72
CA LYS A 36 14.12 3.62 -5.50
C LYS A 36 14.09 2.14 -5.92
N TYR A 37 13.65 1.25 -5.02
CA TYR A 37 13.47 -0.16 -5.34
C TYR A 37 12.44 -0.36 -6.46
N CYS A 38 11.28 0.29 -6.36
CA CYS A 38 10.25 0.25 -7.39
C CYS A 38 10.82 0.71 -8.75
N ARG A 39 11.46 1.88 -8.80
CA ARG A 39 12.07 2.40 -10.03
C ARG A 39 13.10 1.44 -10.61
N LYS A 40 14.03 0.93 -9.80
CA LYS A 40 15.10 0.02 -10.22
C LYS A 40 14.58 -1.28 -10.83
N ASN A 41 13.46 -1.78 -10.30
CA ASN A 41 12.89 -3.07 -10.70
C ASN A 41 11.68 -2.94 -11.66
N GLY A 42 11.41 -1.75 -12.18
CA GLY A 42 10.30 -1.53 -13.12
C GLY A 42 8.90 -1.70 -12.50
N LEU A 43 8.78 -1.60 -11.19
CA LEU A 43 7.51 -1.70 -10.47
C LEU A 43 6.83 -0.31 -10.47
N ILE A 44 6.28 0.05 -11.62
CA ILE A 44 5.70 1.37 -11.87
C ILE A 44 4.18 1.27 -11.82
N PRO A 45 3.53 1.68 -10.71
CA PRO A 45 2.07 1.75 -10.65
C PRO A 45 1.55 2.82 -11.60
N ALA A 46 0.44 2.56 -12.27
CA ALA A 46 -0.23 3.56 -13.09
C ALA A 46 -0.79 4.72 -12.24
N ILE A 47 -1.16 4.42 -11.00
CA ILE A 47 -1.59 5.41 -10.00
C ILE A 47 -1.32 4.90 -8.59
N ILE A 48 -1.08 5.83 -7.67
CA ILE A 48 -0.92 5.53 -6.24
C ILE A 48 -2.14 6.09 -5.50
N LEU A 49 -2.88 5.23 -4.79
CA LEU A 49 -3.99 5.61 -3.93
C LEU A 49 -3.51 5.55 -2.47
N THR A 50 -3.69 6.61 -1.71
CA THR A 50 -3.20 6.67 -0.33
C THR A 50 -4.28 7.01 0.68
N SER A 51 -4.18 6.41 1.85
CA SER A 51 -4.94 6.82 3.04
C SER A 51 -4.74 8.32 3.33
N PRO A 52 -5.78 9.01 3.84
CA PRO A 52 -5.68 10.42 4.25
C PRO A 52 -4.84 10.64 5.53
N LEU A 53 -4.40 9.57 6.22
CA LEU A 53 -3.59 9.73 7.42
C LEU A 53 -2.17 10.17 7.05
N LYS A 54 -1.67 11.18 7.75
CA LYS A 54 -0.44 11.91 7.43
C LYS A 54 0.75 11.00 7.07
N ARG A 55 0.99 9.96 7.86
CA ARG A 55 2.07 8.98 7.63
C ARG A 55 1.96 8.23 6.31
N ALA A 56 0.75 7.90 5.89
CA ALA A 56 0.51 7.21 4.62
C ALA A 56 0.67 8.18 3.44
N GLU A 57 0.10 9.38 3.54
CA GLU A 57 0.26 10.43 2.53
C GLU A 57 1.73 10.82 2.33
N GLN A 58 2.49 11.01 3.42
CA GLN A 58 3.93 11.29 3.34
C GLN A 58 4.69 10.14 2.67
N THR A 59 4.35 8.88 3.00
CA THR A 59 4.95 7.71 2.35
C THR A 59 4.67 7.72 0.85
N ALA A 60 3.41 7.88 0.45
CA ALA A 60 3.00 7.92 -0.95
C ALA A 60 3.70 9.06 -1.72
N ARG A 61 3.76 10.24 -1.14
CA ARG A 61 4.41 11.43 -1.72
C ARG A 61 5.90 11.21 -1.97
N ILE A 62 6.61 10.58 -1.02
CA ILE A 62 8.03 10.28 -1.16
C ILE A 62 8.26 9.22 -2.23
N VAL A 63 7.46 8.15 -2.23
CA VAL A 63 7.53 7.08 -3.22
C VAL A 63 7.25 7.61 -4.62
N ALA A 64 6.20 8.43 -4.79
CA ALA A 64 5.85 9.03 -6.08
C ALA A 64 6.99 9.89 -6.66
N LYS A 65 7.74 10.62 -5.82
CA LYS A 65 8.89 11.42 -6.27
C LYS A 65 10.05 10.57 -6.82
N GLU A 66 10.18 9.33 -6.37
CA GLU A 66 11.22 8.41 -6.82
C GLU A 66 10.84 7.66 -8.11
N ILE A 67 9.56 7.60 -8.46
CA ILE A 67 9.02 6.86 -9.60
C ILE A 67 8.68 7.86 -10.73
N PRO A 68 9.21 7.72 -11.94
CA PRO A 68 8.90 8.62 -13.05
C PRO A 68 7.41 8.66 -13.36
N ASN A 69 6.87 9.88 -13.50
CA ASN A 69 5.46 10.14 -13.85
C ASN A 69 4.42 9.52 -12.90
N ALA A 70 4.82 9.13 -11.68
CA ALA A 70 3.88 8.61 -10.71
C ALA A 70 3.05 9.75 -10.11
N GLU A 71 1.73 9.59 -10.16
CA GLU A 71 0.77 10.47 -9.50
C GLU A 71 0.17 9.73 -8.31
N PHE A 72 -0.27 10.48 -7.29
CA PHE A 72 -1.01 9.90 -6.19
C PHE A 72 -2.28 10.69 -5.88
N ILE A 73 -3.31 9.96 -5.45
CA ILE A 73 -4.60 10.48 -5.04
C ILE A 73 -4.85 10.04 -3.59
N VAL A 74 -5.37 10.96 -2.79
CA VAL A 74 -5.85 10.64 -1.43
C VAL A 74 -7.21 9.96 -1.56
N GLU A 75 -7.29 8.71 -1.10
CA GLU A 75 -8.50 7.88 -1.13
C GLU A 75 -9.02 7.67 0.31
N PRO A 76 -10.13 8.33 0.68
CA PRO A 76 -10.65 8.29 2.05
C PRO A 76 -10.97 6.90 2.58
N THR A 77 -11.36 5.95 1.72
CA THR A 77 -11.71 4.58 2.10
C THR A 77 -10.50 3.76 2.55
N LEU A 78 -9.28 4.18 2.19
CA LEU A 78 -8.03 3.55 2.67
C LEU A 78 -7.63 4.00 4.09
N ARG A 79 -8.51 4.71 4.80
CA ARG A 79 -8.28 5.07 6.20
C ARG A 79 -8.17 3.82 7.07
N ALA A 80 -7.39 3.92 8.18
CA ALA A 80 -7.26 2.84 9.14
C ALA A 80 -8.65 2.36 9.64
N GLY A 81 -8.87 1.04 9.63
CA GLY A 81 -10.15 0.40 9.85
C GLY A 81 -10.93 0.04 8.57
N MET A 82 -10.29 0.17 7.39
CA MET A 82 -10.84 -0.20 6.10
C MET A 82 -11.30 -1.67 6.08
N GLN A 83 -12.50 -1.89 5.54
CA GLN A 83 -12.99 -3.25 5.28
C GLN A 83 -12.61 -3.68 3.86
N PRO A 84 -12.19 -4.95 3.65
CA PRO A 84 -11.79 -5.44 2.33
C PRO A 84 -12.86 -5.27 1.25
N GLU A 85 -14.13 -5.51 1.58
CA GLU A 85 -15.25 -5.39 0.65
C GLU A 85 -15.41 -3.94 0.17
N THR A 86 -15.39 -2.98 1.10
CA THR A 86 -15.48 -1.55 0.78
C THR A 86 -14.30 -1.10 -0.10
N ALA A 87 -13.08 -1.57 0.23
CA ALA A 87 -11.91 -1.28 -0.61
C ALA A 87 -12.08 -1.80 -2.04
N LEU A 88 -12.59 -3.03 -2.21
CA LEU A 88 -12.83 -3.60 -3.54
C LEU A 88 -13.88 -2.83 -4.34
N GLU A 89 -14.93 -2.33 -3.70
CA GLU A 89 -15.96 -1.51 -4.34
C GLU A 89 -15.35 -0.22 -4.89
N GLU A 90 -14.58 0.50 -4.08
CA GLU A 90 -13.91 1.73 -4.51
C GLU A 90 -12.86 1.48 -5.60
N LEU A 91 -12.11 0.40 -5.49
CA LEU A 91 -11.11 0.04 -6.51
C LEU A 91 -11.71 -0.28 -7.88
N ARG A 92 -13.01 -0.55 -7.98
CA ARG A 92 -13.70 -0.73 -9.27
C ARG A 92 -13.64 0.52 -10.15
N ALA A 93 -13.63 1.71 -9.57
CA ALA A 93 -13.45 2.97 -10.30
C ALA A 93 -12.08 3.04 -11.02
N PHE A 94 -11.12 2.26 -10.55
CA PHE A 94 -9.76 2.20 -11.09
C PHE A 94 -9.48 0.92 -11.91
N SER A 95 -10.51 0.13 -12.22
CA SER A 95 -10.37 -1.17 -12.91
C SER A 95 -9.73 -1.08 -14.30
N ASN A 96 -9.76 0.07 -14.94
CA ASN A 96 -9.12 0.31 -16.24
C ASN A 96 -7.59 0.47 -16.16
N PHE A 97 -7.02 0.63 -14.97
CA PHE A 97 -5.58 0.73 -14.80
C PHE A 97 -4.94 -0.67 -14.77
N LYS A 98 -3.80 -0.81 -15.43
CA LYS A 98 -3.04 -2.07 -15.45
C LYS A 98 -2.38 -2.39 -14.12
N SER A 99 -2.07 -1.36 -13.33
CA SER A 99 -1.42 -1.50 -12.03
C SER A 99 -1.83 -0.37 -11.09
N LEU A 100 -2.05 -0.71 -9.82
CA LEU A 100 -2.37 0.22 -8.74
C LEU A 100 -1.40 0.01 -7.58
N MET A 101 -1.07 1.08 -6.85
CA MET A 101 -0.41 0.97 -5.56
C MET A 101 -1.32 1.59 -4.49
N LEU A 102 -1.63 0.82 -3.46
CA LEU A 102 -2.33 1.31 -2.28
C LEU A 102 -1.33 1.59 -1.17
N VAL A 103 -1.42 2.74 -0.54
CA VAL A 103 -0.60 3.09 0.63
C VAL A 103 -1.52 3.23 1.85
N GLY A 104 -1.34 2.36 2.84
CA GLY A 104 -2.27 2.28 3.97
C GLY A 104 -1.68 1.57 5.20
N HIS A 105 -2.51 0.81 5.89
CA HIS A 105 -2.32 0.42 7.27
C HIS A 105 -2.39 -1.09 7.51
N GLU A 106 -1.89 -1.53 8.65
CA GLU A 106 -2.15 -2.80 9.28
C GLU A 106 -3.18 -2.64 10.41
N PRO A 107 -4.08 -3.62 10.58
CA PRO A 107 -4.16 -4.94 9.93
C PRO A 107 -4.91 -4.94 8.58
N ASP A 108 -5.38 -3.80 8.10
CA ASP A 108 -6.29 -3.68 6.95
C ASP A 108 -5.70 -4.33 5.68
N PHE A 109 -4.41 -4.12 5.42
CA PHE A 109 -3.77 -4.68 4.24
C PHE A 109 -3.53 -6.18 4.34
N SER A 110 -3.28 -6.73 5.54
CA SER A 110 -3.27 -8.18 5.73
C SER A 110 -4.65 -8.79 5.52
N LEU A 111 -5.71 -8.11 5.97
CA LEU A 111 -7.10 -8.52 5.73
C LEU A 111 -7.45 -8.48 4.24
N LEU A 112 -7.10 -7.38 3.55
CA LEU A 112 -7.35 -7.24 2.11
C LEU A 112 -6.58 -8.30 1.30
N ALA A 113 -5.32 -8.54 1.63
CA ALA A 113 -4.52 -9.58 0.98
C ALA A 113 -5.13 -10.97 1.18
N ALA A 114 -5.51 -11.32 2.40
CA ALA A 114 -6.16 -12.59 2.71
C ALA A 114 -7.49 -12.76 1.94
N HIS A 115 -8.30 -11.71 1.90
CA HIS A 115 -9.57 -11.69 1.18
C HIS A 115 -9.38 -11.92 -0.33
N LEU A 116 -8.44 -11.22 -0.94
CA LEU A 116 -8.11 -11.35 -2.36
C LEU A 116 -7.52 -12.71 -2.72
N LEU A 117 -6.72 -13.31 -1.83
CA LEU A 117 -6.13 -14.64 -1.98
C LEU A 117 -7.10 -15.78 -1.63
N GLY A 118 -8.29 -15.46 -1.10
CA GLY A 118 -9.28 -16.48 -0.73
C GLY A 118 -8.87 -17.33 0.47
N THR A 119 -8.03 -16.81 1.36
CA THR A 119 -7.63 -17.51 2.59
C THR A 119 -8.30 -16.92 3.82
N PRO A 120 -8.83 -17.72 4.74
CA PRO A 120 -9.37 -17.24 6.01
C PRO A 120 -8.28 -16.85 7.02
N LEU A 121 -7.03 -17.23 6.75
CA LEU A 121 -5.90 -17.06 7.67
C LEU A 121 -5.20 -15.72 7.45
N ARG A 122 -5.78 -14.65 7.98
CA ARG A 122 -5.17 -13.31 7.93
C ARG A 122 -3.84 -13.23 8.69
N GLU A 123 -3.65 -14.07 9.70
CA GLU A 123 -2.46 -14.11 10.55
C GLU A 123 -1.19 -14.58 9.82
N ILE A 124 -1.33 -15.22 8.66
CA ILE A 124 -0.17 -15.60 7.84
C ILE A 124 0.50 -14.41 7.16
N PHE A 125 -0.20 -13.27 7.08
CA PHE A 125 0.36 -12.03 6.53
C PHE A 125 0.71 -11.08 7.67
N HIS A 126 1.97 -10.70 7.74
CA HIS A 126 2.42 -9.61 8.61
C HIS A 126 3.19 -8.59 7.78
N LEU A 127 2.48 -7.61 7.26
CA LEU A 127 3.08 -6.55 6.46
C LEU A 127 3.78 -5.54 7.38
N ARG A 128 5.10 -5.59 7.41
CA ARG A 128 5.93 -4.68 8.23
C ARG A 128 5.82 -3.24 7.68
N LYS A 129 6.15 -2.25 8.52
CA LYS A 129 6.25 -0.83 8.08
C LYS A 129 7.14 -0.73 6.85
N ALA A 130 6.68 -0.02 5.82
CA ALA A 130 7.31 0.10 4.50
C ALA A 130 7.58 -1.23 3.79
N SER A 131 6.82 -2.30 4.05
CA SER A 131 6.84 -3.50 3.21
C SER A 131 5.97 -3.29 1.98
N LEU A 132 6.40 -3.86 0.87
CA LEU A 132 5.71 -3.87 -0.40
C LEU A 132 5.27 -5.28 -0.74
N THR A 133 3.98 -5.47 -0.96
CA THR A 133 3.39 -6.75 -1.38
C THR A 133 2.76 -6.57 -2.74
N ALA A 134 3.00 -7.47 -3.67
CA ALA A 134 2.41 -7.46 -5.00
C ALA A 134 1.47 -8.65 -5.18
N LEU A 135 0.26 -8.36 -5.62
CA LEU A 135 -0.77 -9.32 -5.96
C LEU A 135 -1.13 -9.14 -7.44
N GLU A 136 -1.23 -10.23 -8.17
CA GLU A 136 -1.80 -10.23 -9.51
C GLU A 136 -3.25 -10.68 -9.44
N LEU A 137 -4.13 -9.90 -10.08
CA LEU A 137 -5.57 -10.14 -10.08
C LEU A 137 -6.12 -10.24 -11.49
N ASP A 138 -6.90 -11.28 -11.76
CA ASP A 138 -7.69 -11.41 -12.98
C ASP A 138 -8.95 -10.54 -12.93
N ALA A 139 -9.50 -10.34 -11.74
CA ALA A 139 -10.66 -9.50 -11.47
C ALA A 139 -10.63 -8.94 -10.04
N LEU A 140 -11.35 -7.83 -9.80
CA LEU A 140 -11.53 -7.24 -8.46
C LEU A 140 -12.63 -8.00 -7.69
N ARG A 141 -12.32 -9.19 -7.24
CA ARG A 141 -13.20 -10.04 -6.42
C ARG A 141 -12.39 -10.94 -5.49
N PRO A 142 -13.01 -11.47 -4.43
CA PRO A 142 -12.35 -12.39 -3.50
C PRO A 142 -11.83 -13.65 -4.17
N GLY A 143 -10.71 -14.16 -3.67
CA GLY A 143 -10.21 -15.51 -3.98
C GLY A 143 -9.61 -15.70 -5.37
N VAL A 144 -9.25 -14.60 -6.08
CA VAL A 144 -8.70 -14.69 -7.45
C VAL A 144 -7.29 -14.12 -7.58
N ALA A 145 -6.72 -13.61 -6.50
CA ALA A 145 -5.38 -13.06 -6.54
C ALA A 145 -4.31 -14.15 -6.46
N THR A 146 -3.18 -13.87 -7.10
CA THR A 146 -1.94 -14.64 -6.94
C THR A 146 -0.91 -13.75 -6.29
N LEU A 147 -0.29 -14.22 -5.19
CA LEU A 147 0.81 -13.51 -4.52
C LEU A 147 2.07 -13.61 -5.40
N GLN A 148 2.57 -12.47 -5.86
CA GLN A 148 3.81 -12.40 -6.63
C GLN A 148 5.02 -12.29 -5.72
N PHE A 149 4.98 -11.39 -4.74
CA PHE A 149 5.99 -11.25 -3.69
C PHE A 149 5.48 -10.44 -2.50
N SER A 150 6.17 -10.56 -1.37
CA SER A 150 6.06 -9.65 -0.23
C SER A 150 7.44 -9.40 0.34
N ILE A 151 7.92 -8.15 0.29
CA ILE A 151 9.28 -7.79 0.63
C ILE A 151 9.32 -6.65 1.65
N PRO A 152 10.00 -6.79 2.78
CA PRO A 152 10.20 -5.71 3.74
C PRO A 152 11.29 -4.74 3.24
N SER A 153 11.15 -3.44 3.56
CA SER A 153 12.10 -2.39 3.12
C SER A 153 13.57 -2.65 3.50
N LYS A 154 13.82 -3.45 4.53
CA LYS A 154 15.21 -3.82 4.92
C LYS A 154 15.92 -4.67 3.87
N LEU A 155 15.17 -5.37 3.00
CA LEU A 155 15.69 -6.25 1.95
C LEU A 155 15.70 -5.61 0.54
N MET A 156 15.27 -4.36 0.43
CA MET A 156 15.26 -3.59 -0.80
C MET A 156 16.60 -2.91 -1.11
#